data_37185e525b94cc9de4f7e017b844bf87
#
_entry.id   37185e525b94cc9de4f7e017b844bf87
#
_cell.length_a   1.000
_cell.length_b   1.000
_cell.length_c   1.000
_cell.angle_alpha   90.00
_cell.angle_beta   90.00
_cell.angle_gamma   90.00
#
_symmetry.space_group_name_H-M   'P 1'
#
loop_
_entity.id
_entity.type
_entity.pdbx_description
1 polymer ?
#
loop_
_entity_poly.entity_id
_entity_poly.type
_entity_poly.pdbx_seq_one_letter_code
_entity_poly.pdbx_strand_id
1 'polypeptide(L)'
;MARLLVTGGAGFIGANFVHYWLEHHPGDRLVVLDDLTYAGNLQSLEAANSRSEFVFIHGDIRDQTLVEKTLREEELDTLVHFAAESHVDRSISGPDAFVDVNVVGTHNLLKAARAVWLSQGPKQHRFHHVSTDEVYGDLGPDDPAFSETTPYAPNSPYAASKAAADHLVRAYWKTYGLEMTMSNCSNNYGPFHYPEKLIPLAIVNLLHGKEIPVYGDGSNVRDWLYVEDHCRGIEAILERGQVGGTYNIGGNCERSNLELIRELCRLVDGSFDSQPGLAASYPEAWPAKGSSCFDSVTFVTDRPGHDRRYAIDAERARKELGFGPSVDLERGLERTVHWYLDNAPWWRGIMDGSYREWIEAQYGG
;
A
#
# COMPACT_ATOMS: atom_id res chain seq x y z
N MET A 1 -3.33 26.09 -1.93
CA MET A 1 -2.93 25.09 -2.93
C MET A 1 -1.68 24.42 -2.40
N ALA A 2 -1.78 23.14 -2.10
CA ALA A 2 -0.64 22.36 -1.68
C ALA A 2 0.15 21.88 -2.92
N ARG A 3 1.42 21.57 -2.72
CA ARG A 3 2.34 21.11 -3.79
C ARG A 3 3.02 19.83 -3.30
N LEU A 4 2.49 18.68 -3.72
CA LEU A 4 2.86 17.38 -3.19
C LEU A 4 3.89 16.64 -4.04
N LEU A 5 4.88 16.05 -3.40
CA LEU A 5 5.65 14.92 -3.93
C LEU A 5 5.08 13.62 -3.35
N VAL A 6 4.64 12.72 -4.21
CA VAL A 6 4.22 11.37 -3.84
C VAL A 6 5.26 10.39 -4.35
N THR A 7 6.00 9.74 -3.48
CA THR A 7 6.94 8.69 -3.88
C THR A 7 6.26 7.33 -3.83
N GLY A 8 6.54 6.45 -4.78
CA GLY A 8 5.84 5.16 -4.88
C GLY A 8 4.39 5.30 -5.38
N GLY A 9 4.11 6.38 -6.13
CA GLY A 9 2.76 6.70 -6.60
C GLY A 9 2.23 5.78 -7.70
N ALA A 10 3.08 4.99 -8.37
CA ALA A 10 2.67 3.96 -9.32
C ALA A 10 2.38 2.60 -8.67
N GLY A 11 2.66 2.45 -7.37
CA GLY A 11 2.32 1.27 -6.56
C GLY A 11 0.87 1.28 -6.11
N PHE A 12 0.45 0.23 -5.41
CA PHE A 12 -0.94 0.00 -4.98
C PHE A 12 -1.54 1.17 -4.20
N ILE A 13 -1.03 1.44 -2.99
CA ILE A 13 -1.60 2.48 -2.12
C ILE A 13 -1.35 3.86 -2.71
N GLY A 14 -0.14 4.08 -3.27
CA GLY A 14 0.23 5.35 -3.88
C GLY A 14 -0.67 5.75 -5.05
N ALA A 15 -1.03 4.82 -5.94
CA ALA A 15 -1.93 5.09 -7.08
C ALA A 15 -3.34 5.47 -6.60
N ASN A 16 -3.87 4.74 -5.61
CA ASN A 16 -5.16 5.10 -5.00
C ASN A 16 -5.10 6.50 -4.34
N PHE A 17 -4.01 6.82 -3.65
CA PHE A 17 -3.83 8.14 -3.06
C PHE A 17 -3.74 9.25 -4.12
N VAL A 18 -3.03 9.01 -5.23
CA VAL A 18 -2.95 9.97 -6.35
C VAL A 18 -4.33 10.28 -6.92
N HIS A 19 -5.13 9.24 -7.22
CA HIS A 19 -6.50 9.44 -7.73
C HIS A 19 -7.39 10.15 -6.70
N TYR A 20 -7.34 9.68 -5.45
CA TYR A 20 -8.10 10.27 -4.35
C TYR A 20 -7.77 11.76 -4.20
N TRP A 21 -6.48 12.13 -4.14
CA TRP A 21 -6.06 13.51 -3.95
C TRP A 21 -6.47 14.43 -5.11
N LEU A 22 -6.24 13.99 -6.34
CA LEU A 22 -6.63 14.76 -7.53
C LEU A 22 -8.15 14.98 -7.66
N GLU A 23 -8.95 14.08 -7.12
CA GLU A 23 -10.41 14.21 -7.10
C GLU A 23 -10.89 15.20 -6.02
N HIS A 24 -10.31 15.12 -4.82
CA HIS A 24 -10.77 15.89 -3.66
C HIS A 24 -10.11 17.25 -3.51
N HIS A 25 -8.92 17.44 -4.09
CA HIS A 25 -8.14 18.68 -4.01
C HIS A 25 -7.84 19.27 -5.40
N PRO A 26 -8.87 19.68 -6.16
CA PRO A 26 -8.66 20.25 -7.49
C PRO A 26 -7.83 21.54 -7.40
N GLY A 27 -6.77 21.60 -8.20
CA GLY A 27 -5.84 22.74 -8.23
C GLY A 27 -4.57 22.58 -7.40
N ASP A 28 -4.48 21.53 -6.57
CA ASP A 28 -3.19 21.19 -5.92
C ASP A 28 -2.23 20.57 -6.93
N ARG A 29 -0.95 20.94 -6.86
CA ARG A 29 0.10 20.33 -7.69
C ARG A 29 0.50 18.99 -7.12
N LEU A 30 0.48 17.94 -7.93
CA LEU A 30 0.85 16.60 -7.54
C LEU A 30 1.93 16.03 -8.46
N VAL A 31 3.11 15.79 -7.92
CA VAL A 31 4.25 15.18 -8.62
C VAL A 31 4.46 13.77 -8.06
N VAL A 32 4.47 12.77 -8.93
CA VAL A 32 4.80 11.38 -8.57
C VAL A 32 6.25 11.11 -8.95
N LEU A 33 7.03 10.57 -8.02
CA LEU A 33 8.35 9.98 -8.25
C LEU A 33 8.27 8.47 -8.00
N ASP A 34 8.53 7.67 -9.03
CA ASP A 34 8.48 6.21 -8.93
C ASP A 34 9.55 5.58 -9.83
N ASP A 35 10.23 4.57 -9.35
CA ASP A 35 11.29 3.83 -10.07
C ASP A 35 10.73 2.71 -10.97
N LEU A 36 9.41 2.50 -10.93
CA LEU A 36 8.70 1.48 -11.70
C LEU A 36 9.32 0.08 -11.52
N THR A 37 9.67 -0.25 -10.28
CA THR A 37 10.14 -1.59 -9.93
C THR A 37 9.01 -2.61 -10.13
N TYR A 38 9.18 -3.84 -9.64
CA TYR A 38 8.26 -4.95 -9.95
C TYR A 38 6.77 -4.67 -9.68
N ALA A 39 6.43 -3.84 -8.70
CA ALA A 39 5.05 -3.53 -8.31
C ALA A 39 4.56 -2.15 -8.78
N GLY A 40 5.44 -1.33 -9.35
CA GLY A 40 5.08 -0.05 -9.96
C GLY A 40 4.44 -0.27 -11.33
N ASN A 41 3.26 0.32 -11.57
CA ASN A 41 2.55 0.18 -12.83
C ASN A 41 1.97 1.52 -13.31
N LEU A 42 2.56 2.08 -14.38
CA LEU A 42 2.09 3.36 -14.97
C LEU A 42 0.63 3.33 -15.44
N GLN A 43 0.10 2.17 -15.82
CA GLN A 43 -1.31 2.03 -16.17
C GLN A 43 -2.22 2.37 -14.99
N SER A 44 -1.73 2.18 -13.74
CA SER A 44 -2.46 2.61 -12.55
C SER A 44 -2.65 4.13 -12.46
N LEU A 45 -1.85 4.92 -13.18
CA LEU A 45 -1.89 6.39 -13.20
C LEU A 45 -2.49 6.96 -14.50
N GLU A 46 -3.00 6.13 -15.41
CA GLU A 46 -3.45 6.57 -16.73
C GLU A 46 -4.51 7.67 -16.64
N ALA A 47 -5.48 7.54 -15.75
CA ALA A 47 -6.51 8.57 -15.57
C ALA A 47 -5.95 9.89 -15.01
N ALA A 48 -4.85 9.87 -14.26
CA ALA A 48 -4.18 11.06 -13.74
C ALA A 48 -3.45 11.85 -14.85
N ASN A 49 -2.97 11.18 -15.89
CA ASN A 49 -2.22 11.82 -16.99
C ASN A 49 -3.02 12.90 -17.75
N SER A 50 -4.34 12.88 -17.67
CA SER A 50 -5.19 13.90 -18.29
C SER A 50 -5.28 15.21 -17.49
N ARG A 51 -4.78 15.22 -16.25
CA ARG A 51 -4.84 16.37 -15.35
C ARG A 51 -3.61 17.26 -15.51
N SER A 52 -3.81 18.57 -15.67
CA SER A 52 -2.73 19.55 -15.82
C SER A 52 -1.88 19.71 -14.56
N GLU A 53 -2.45 19.47 -13.41
CA GLU A 53 -1.81 19.52 -12.09
C GLU A 53 -0.94 18.32 -11.76
N PHE A 54 -1.04 17.23 -12.54
CA PHE A 54 -0.30 15.98 -12.35
C PHE A 54 1.01 15.97 -13.17
N VAL A 55 2.08 15.45 -12.56
CA VAL A 55 3.35 15.16 -13.22
C VAL A 55 3.89 13.83 -12.75
N PHE A 56 4.36 13.00 -13.69
CA PHE A 56 5.09 11.78 -13.39
C PHE A 56 6.58 11.96 -13.68
N ILE A 57 7.42 11.54 -12.76
CA ILE A 57 8.89 11.49 -12.90
C ILE A 57 9.34 10.05 -12.65
N HIS A 58 9.95 9.43 -13.66
CA HIS A 58 10.63 8.15 -13.48
C HIS A 58 11.93 8.38 -12.74
N GLY A 59 12.12 7.74 -11.58
CA GLY A 59 13.33 7.91 -10.79
C GLY A 59 13.30 7.24 -9.43
N ASP A 60 14.50 6.97 -8.95
CA ASP A 60 14.76 6.26 -7.70
C ASP A 60 14.89 7.26 -6.53
N ILE A 61 14.24 6.96 -5.41
CA ILE A 61 14.38 7.73 -4.17
C ILE A 61 15.80 7.71 -3.59
N ARG A 62 16.66 6.79 -4.05
CA ARG A 62 18.07 6.74 -3.69
C ARG A 62 18.92 7.78 -4.42
N ASP A 63 18.41 8.38 -5.50
CA ASP A 63 19.03 9.53 -6.15
C ASP A 63 18.68 10.84 -5.43
N GLN A 64 19.49 11.21 -4.45
CA GLN A 64 19.31 12.45 -3.69
C GLN A 64 19.29 13.68 -4.60
N THR A 65 20.10 13.71 -5.65
CA THR A 65 20.21 14.87 -6.55
C THR A 65 18.92 15.08 -7.33
N LEU A 66 18.34 14.00 -7.84
CA LEU A 66 17.03 14.03 -8.51
C LEU A 66 15.93 14.52 -7.55
N VAL A 67 15.89 13.98 -6.33
CA VAL A 67 14.88 14.37 -5.33
C VAL A 67 15.01 15.86 -4.97
N GLU A 68 16.23 16.36 -4.69
CA GLU A 68 16.45 17.78 -4.40
C GLU A 68 16.05 18.67 -5.56
N LYS A 69 16.39 18.29 -6.78
CA LYS A 69 16.01 19.01 -8.00
C LYS A 69 14.48 19.07 -8.11
N THR A 70 13.80 17.94 -7.99
CA THR A 70 12.34 17.85 -8.06
C THR A 70 11.67 18.74 -7.01
N LEU A 71 12.10 18.66 -5.75
CA LEU A 71 11.55 19.48 -4.66
C LEU A 71 11.70 20.99 -4.94
N ARG A 72 12.83 21.42 -5.55
CA ARG A 72 13.10 22.82 -5.85
C ARG A 72 12.36 23.33 -7.08
N GLU A 73 12.45 22.59 -8.20
CA GLU A 73 11.90 23.05 -9.48
C GLU A 73 10.37 23.06 -9.47
N GLU A 74 9.76 22.08 -8.82
CA GLU A 74 8.32 22.00 -8.65
C GLU A 74 7.82 22.75 -7.40
N GLU A 75 8.71 23.40 -6.64
CA GLU A 75 8.40 24.15 -5.41
C GLU A 75 7.53 23.37 -4.42
N LEU A 76 7.85 22.07 -4.21
CA LEU A 76 7.04 21.18 -3.40
C LEU A 76 7.21 21.46 -1.91
N ASP A 77 6.10 21.51 -1.19
CA ASP A 77 6.03 21.79 0.25
C ASP A 77 5.62 20.57 1.09
N THR A 78 5.06 19.55 0.45
CA THR A 78 4.58 18.34 1.10
C THR A 78 5.16 17.11 0.41
N LEU A 79 5.65 16.13 1.17
CA LEU A 79 6.13 14.85 0.67
C LEU A 79 5.35 13.73 1.36
N VAL A 80 4.68 12.89 0.57
CA VAL A 80 4.01 11.67 1.04
C VAL A 80 4.79 10.47 0.53
N HIS A 81 5.37 9.71 1.45
CA HIS A 81 6.34 8.67 1.14
C HIS A 81 5.72 7.27 1.23
N PHE A 82 5.36 6.72 0.05
CA PHE A 82 4.89 5.32 -0.09
C PHE A 82 5.97 4.39 -0.65
N ALA A 83 6.98 4.90 -1.35
CA ALA A 83 7.98 4.07 -2.01
C ALA A 83 8.66 3.12 -1.02
N ALA A 84 8.54 1.83 -1.25
CA ALA A 84 9.12 0.79 -0.41
C ALA A 84 9.14 -0.56 -1.13
N GLU A 85 10.13 -1.39 -0.83
CA GLU A 85 10.02 -2.82 -1.01
C GLU A 85 9.10 -3.37 0.09
N SER A 86 8.05 -4.15 -0.28
CA SER A 86 6.96 -4.48 0.65
C SER A 86 6.53 -5.95 0.70
N HIS A 87 7.19 -6.84 -0.05
CA HIS A 87 6.80 -8.25 -0.08
C HIS A 87 7.60 -9.05 0.96
N VAL A 88 6.94 -9.50 2.04
CA VAL A 88 7.59 -10.19 3.17
C VAL A 88 8.39 -11.41 2.71
N ASP A 89 7.82 -12.29 1.86
CA ASP A 89 8.51 -13.51 1.42
C ASP A 89 9.79 -13.18 0.60
N ARG A 90 9.75 -12.10 -0.20
CA ARG A 90 10.95 -11.61 -0.89
C ARG A 90 11.98 -11.05 0.09
N SER A 91 11.56 -10.45 1.20
CA SER A 91 12.49 -9.96 2.23
C SER A 91 13.24 -11.09 2.94
N ILE A 92 12.63 -12.27 3.04
CA ILE A 92 13.26 -13.46 3.62
C ILE A 92 14.34 -14.02 2.68
N SER A 93 14.05 -14.03 1.37
CA SER A 93 14.99 -14.58 0.37
C SER A 93 16.07 -13.60 -0.09
N GLY A 94 15.84 -12.28 -0.02
CA GLY A 94 16.73 -11.22 -0.47
C GLY A 94 16.56 -9.93 0.32
N PRO A 95 17.05 -9.83 1.56
CA PRO A 95 16.82 -8.69 2.45
C PRO A 95 17.51 -7.39 2.02
N ASP A 96 18.58 -7.46 1.20
CA ASP A 96 19.41 -6.31 0.85
C ASP A 96 18.61 -5.19 0.18
N ALA A 97 17.73 -5.52 -0.76
CA ALA A 97 16.88 -4.55 -1.44
C ALA A 97 15.98 -3.78 -0.45
N PHE A 98 15.52 -4.43 0.62
CA PHE A 98 14.71 -3.79 1.65
C PHE A 98 15.49 -2.79 2.49
N VAL A 99 16.76 -3.08 2.79
CA VAL A 99 17.64 -2.13 3.45
C VAL A 99 17.95 -0.95 2.53
N ASP A 100 18.31 -1.21 1.29
CA ASP A 100 18.68 -0.18 0.33
C ASP A 100 17.52 0.77 0.01
N VAL A 101 16.33 0.24 -0.26
CA VAL A 101 15.18 1.07 -0.61
C VAL A 101 14.54 1.67 0.63
N ASN A 102 14.15 0.85 1.62
CA ASN A 102 13.36 1.33 2.74
C ASN A 102 14.17 2.17 3.72
N VAL A 103 15.44 1.85 3.96
CA VAL A 103 16.27 2.58 4.92
C VAL A 103 17.11 3.66 4.21
N VAL A 104 17.93 3.28 3.23
CA VAL A 104 18.81 4.24 2.53
C VAL A 104 18.00 5.19 1.67
N GLY A 105 16.98 4.72 0.95
CA GLY A 105 16.08 5.55 0.16
C GLY A 105 15.33 6.57 1.03
N THR A 106 14.72 6.14 2.15
CA THR A 106 14.08 7.06 3.12
C THR A 106 15.08 8.08 3.67
N HIS A 107 16.29 7.65 4.02
CA HIS A 107 17.33 8.57 4.48
C HIS A 107 17.70 9.61 3.41
N ASN A 108 17.77 9.25 2.13
CA ASN A 108 18.03 10.18 1.05
C ASN A 108 16.89 11.20 0.87
N LEU A 109 15.62 10.77 0.96
CA LEU A 109 14.48 11.69 0.95
C LEU A 109 14.56 12.70 2.10
N LEU A 110 14.88 12.23 3.30
CA LEU A 110 15.04 13.10 4.48
C LEU A 110 16.19 14.11 4.31
N LYS A 111 17.32 13.69 3.73
CA LYS A 111 18.45 14.60 3.40
C LYS A 111 18.03 15.66 2.39
N ALA A 112 17.36 15.25 1.32
CA ALA A 112 16.89 16.15 0.28
C ALA A 112 15.85 17.16 0.83
N ALA A 113 14.85 16.69 1.55
CA ALA A 113 13.85 17.53 2.20
C ALA A 113 14.50 18.55 3.15
N ARG A 114 15.42 18.10 4.00
CA ARG A 114 16.19 18.99 4.89
C ARG A 114 16.98 20.04 4.09
N ALA A 115 17.69 19.63 3.05
CA ALA A 115 18.51 20.54 2.23
C ALA A 115 17.65 21.58 1.49
N VAL A 116 16.44 21.24 1.11
CA VAL A 116 15.54 22.14 0.40
C VAL A 116 14.73 23.01 1.35
N TRP A 117 14.09 22.43 2.33
CA TRP A 117 13.11 23.11 3.17
C TRP A 117 13.70 23.87 4.34
N LEU A 118 14.83 23.40 4.92
CA LEU A 118 15.42 24.06 6.09
C LEU A 118 16.55 25.03 5.76
N SER A 119 17.06 25.07 4.52
CA SER A 119 18.18 25.95 4.14
C SER A 119 17.78 27.41 3.85
N GLN A 120 16.51 27.68 3.61
CA GLN A 120 16.02 29.00 3.16
C GLN A 120 15.16 29.74 4.20
N GLY A 121 15.24 29.32 5.46
CA GLY A 121 14.40 29.81 6.55
C GLY A 121 13.09 28.99 6.70
N PRO A 122 12.24 29.32 7.70
CA PRO A 122 11.06 28.54 8.03
C PRO A 122 9.99 28.69 6.93
N LYS A 123 9.99 27.79 5.97
CA LYS A 123 8.83 27.58 5.08
C LYS A 123 7.96 26.49 5.67
N GLN A 124 6.65 26.65 5.59
CA GLN A 124 5.72 25.58 5.92
C GLN A 124 6.01 24.39 5.02
N HIS A 125 6.22 23.23 5.61
CA HIS A 125 6.46 21.98 4.89
C HIS A 125 5.94 20.80 5.68
N ARG A 126 5.77 19.66 5.04
CA ARG A 126 5.35 18.42 5.69
C ARG A 126 5.99 17.19 5.03
N PHE A 127 6.68 16.40 5.83
CA PHE A 127 7.12 15.06 5.43
C PHE A 127 6.18 14.04 6.09
N HIS A 128 5.36 13.36 5.32
CA HIS A 128 4.51 12.27 5.81
C HIS A 128 5.09 10.91 5.39
N HIS A 129 5.41 10.07 6.38
CA HIS A 129 5.94 8.72 6.16
C HIS A 129 4.85 7.68 6.39
N VAL A 130 4.59 6.87 5.38
CA VAL A 130 3.64 5.75 5.46
C VAL A 130 4.39 4.49 5.86
N SER A 131 4.08 3.95 7.04
CA SER A 131 4.65 2.74 7.61
C SER A 131 3.58 1.64 7.74
N THR A 132 3.82 0.62 8.51
CA THR A 132 3.03 -0.59 8.67
C THR A 132 2.89 -0.97 10.14
N ASP A 133 1.81 -1.65 10.49
CA ASP A 133 1.62 -2.24 11.82
C ASP A 133 2.57 -3.40 12.11
N GLU A 134 3.17 -4.00 11.08
CA GLU A 134 4.17 -5.07 11.23
C GLU A 134 5.42 -4.66 12.03
N VAL A 135 5.68 -3.36 12.14
CA VAL A 135 6.79 -2.85 12.97
C VAL A 135 6.61 -3.12 14.47
N TYR A 136 5.36 -3.32 14.91
CA TYR A 136 5.05 -3.63 16.32
C TYR A 136 5.35 -5.08 16.71
N GLY A 137 5.40 -6.01 15.72
CA GLY A 137 5.64 -7.44 15.95
C GLY A 137 4.35 -8.26 15.91
N ASP A 138 4.27 -9.30 16.73
CA ASP A 138 3.19 -10.28 16.75
C ASP A 138 2.34 -10.18 18.01
N LEU A 139 1.04 -10.47 17.89
CA LEU A 139 0.10 -10.53 19.01
C LEU A 139 -0.35 -11.96 19.27
N GLY A 140 -0.45 -12.30 20.56
CA GLY A 140 -1.23 -13.46 20.99
C GLY A 140 -2.73 -13.28 20.73
N PRO A 141 -3.52 -14.38 20.86
CA PRO A 141 -4.96 -14.33 20.57
C PRO A 141 -5.74 -13.28 21.39
N ASP A 142 -5.34 -13.10 22.64
CA ASP A 142 -6.03 -12.27 23.63
C ASP A 142 -5.28 -10.97 23.95
N ASP A 143 -4.16 -10.68 23.28
CA ASP A 143 -3.39 -9.46 23.51
C ASP A 143 -4.19 -8.23 23.03
N PRO A 144 -4.02 -7.08 23.68
CA PRO A 144 -4.62 -5.83 23.21
C PRO A 144 -4.02 -5.43 21.85
N ALA A 145 -4.82 -4.77 21.02
CA ALA A 145 -4.35 -4.22 19.75
C ALA A 145 -3.18 -3.23 19.94
N PHE A 146 -2.31 -3.13 18.95
CA PHE A 146 -1.16 -2.21 18.96
C PHE A 146 -1.61 -0.75 19.00
N SER A 147 -1.11 0.01 19.94
CA SER A 147 -1.25 1.46 20.01
C SER A 147 0.06 2.13 19.52
N GLU A 148 0.03 3.44 19.30
CA GLU A 148 1.21 4.22 18.92
C GLU A 148 2.29 4.28 20.02
N THR A 149 2.00 3.77 21.21
CA THR A 149 2.94 3.64 22.34
C THR A 149 3.50 2.24 22.49
N THR A 150 3.03 1.27 21.72
CA THR A 150 3.56 -0.08 21.72
C THR A 150 5.01 -0.07 21.20
N PRO A 151 5.97 -0.68 21.93
CA PRO A 151 7.34 -0.79 21.45
C PRO A 151 7.44 -1.58 20.15
N TYR A 152 8.32 -1.18 19.25
CA TYR A 152 8.59 -1.91 18.03
C TYR A 152 9.35 -3.22 18.31
N ALA A 153 8.89 -4.30 17.72
CA ALA A 153 9.48 -5.64 17.82
C ALA A 153 9.32 -6.42 16.50
N PRO A 154 9.81 -5.89 15.34
CA PRO A 154 9.58 -6.45 14.03
C PRO A 154 10.21 -7.85 13.88
N ASN A 155 9.47 -8.79 13.25
CA ASN A 155 9.89 -10.20 13.11
C ASN A 155 10.37 -10.57 11.69
N SER A 156 10.22 -9.67 10.70
CA SER A 156 10.70 -9.91 9.35
C SER A 156 11.71 -8.86 8.90
N PRO A 157 12.59 -9.16 7.90
CA PRO A 157 13.50 -8.15 7.34
C PRO A 157 12.75 -6.94 6.77
N TYR A 158 11.59 -7.14 6.15
CA TYR A 158 10.71 -6.06 5.72
C TYR A 158 10.30 -5.16 6.89
N ALA A 159 9.66 -5.74 7.91
CA ALA A 159 9.20 -5.00 9.09
C ALA A 159 10.35 -4.28 9.81
N ALA A 160 11.52 -4.93 9.92
CA ALA A 160 12.71 -4.33 10.51
C ALA A 160 13.22 -3.14 9.69
N SER A 161 13.20 -3.21 8.36
CA SER A 161 13.60 -2.09 7.49
C SER A 161 12.63 -0.91 7.61
N LYS A 162 11.33 -1.15 7.74
CA LYS A 162 10.32 -0.11 7.97
C LYS A 162 10.50 0.53 9.35
N ALA A 163 10.71 -0.28 10.40
CA ALA A 163 11.00 0.24 11.75
C ALA A 163 12.25 1.13 11.77
N ALA A 164 13.31 0.75 11.04
CA ALA A 164 14.52 1.56 10.91
C ALA A 164 14.23 2.90 10.21
N ALA A 165 13.43 2.90 9.15
CA ALA A 165 12.98 4.12 8.45
C ALA A 165 12.17 5.03 9.39
N ASP A 166 11.23 4.49 10.16
CA ASP A 166 10.42 5.23 11.14
C ASP A 166 11.31 5.95 12.16
N HIS A 167 12.33 5.26 12.66
CA HIS A 167 13.29 5.86 13.59
C HIS A 167 14.11 6.98 12.95
N LEU A 168 14.52 6.85 11.69
CA LEU A 168 15.20 7.92 10.96
C LEU A 168 14.31 9.15 10.77
N VAL A 169 13.05 8.95 10.36
CA VAL A 169 12.07 10.06 10.21
C VAL A 169 11.90 10.80 11.54
N ARG A 170 11.68 10.08 12.62
CA ARG A 170 11.59 10.66 13.96
C ARG A 170 12.87 11.41 14.38
N ALA A 171 14.05 10.83 14.08
CA ALA A 171 15.34 11.45 14.42
C ALA A 171 15.54 12.76 13.68
N TYR A 172 15.16 12.86 12.39
CA TYR A 172 15.26 14.08 11.61
C TYR A 172 14.38 15.22 12.16
N TRP A 173 13.18 14.88 12.63
CA TRP A 173 12.34 15.83 13.33
C TRP A 173 13.00 16.34 14.61
N LYS A 174 13.41 15.41 15.50
CA LYS A 174 14.00 15.78 16.82
C LYS A 174 15.32 16.51 16.71
N THR A 175 16.15 16.16 15.72
CA THR A 175 17.51 16.69 15.62
C THR A 175 17.58 17.96 14.76
N TYR A 176 16.82 18.00 13.67
CA TYR A 176 16.92 19.07 12.68
C TYR A 176 15.68 19.94 12.57
N GLY A 177 14.56 19.56 13.22
CA GLY A 177 13.31 20.30 13.13
C GLY A 177 12.56 20.10 11.81
N LEU A 178 12.83 19.01 11.06
CA LEU A 178 12.08 18.67 9.87
C LEU A 178 10.65 18.28 10.27
N GLU A 179 9.66 19.07 9.86
CA GLU A 179 8.27 18.84 10.22
C GLU A 179 7.77 17.54 9.58
N MET A 180 7.46 16.56 10.40
CA MET A 180 6.99 15.26 9.92
C MET A 180 5.71 14.82 10.61
N THR A 181 5.00 13.88 9.97
CA THR A 181 4.00 12.99 10.52
C THR A 181 4.24 11.57 10.03
N MET A 182 3.73 10.60 10.75
CA MET A 182 3.85 9.18 10.40
C MET A 182 2.50 8.48 10.53
N SER A 183 2.26 7.47 9.70
CA SER A 183 1.15 6.53 9.88
C SER A 183 1.64 5.09 9.85
N ASN A 184 1.08 4.27 10.74
CA ASN A 184 1.20 2.82 10.72
C ASN A 184 -0.15 2.26 10.30
N CYS A 185 -0.23 1.63 9.13
CA CYS A 185 -1.50 1.11 8.62
C CYS A 185 -1.61 -0.39 8.79
N SER A 186 -2.84 -0.88 8.93
CA SER A 186 -3.18 -2.30 8.85
C SER A 186 -3.19 -2.80 7.40
N ASN A 187 -3.55 -4.08 7.18
CA ASN A 187 -3.53 -4.69 5.86
C ASN A 187 -4.50 -4.02 4.89
N ASN A 188 -3.97 -3.38 3.86
CA ASN A 188 -4.77 -2.72 2.84
C ASN A 188 -5.25 -3.69 1.76
N TYR A 189 -6.43 -3.42 1.19
CA TYR A 189 -6.98 -4.12 0.02
C TYR A 189 -7.80 -3.17 -0.84
N GLY A 190 -7.96 -3.49 -2.14
CA GLY A 190 -8.70 -2.64 -3.08
C GLY A 190 -8.15 -2.65 -4.51
N PRO A 191 -8.56 -1.68 -5.34
CA PRO A 191 -8.08 -1.46 -6.70
C PRO A 191 -6.55 -1.35 -6.80
N PHE A 192 -5.98 -1.77 -7.93
CA PHE A 192 -4.53 -1.69 -8.22
C PHE A 192 -3.61 -2.49 -7.28
N HIS A 193 -4.16 -3.37 -6.43
CA HIS A 193 -3.34 -4.22 -5.58
C HIS A 193 -2.63 -5.29 -6.42
N TYR A 194 -1.28 -5.35 -6.33
CA TYR A 194 -0.47 -6.23 -7.17
C TYR A 194 -0.83 -7.72 -6.96
N PRO A 195 -0.99 -8.53 -8.04
CA PRO A 195 -1.58 -9.87 -7.98
C PRO A 195 -0.69 -10.96 -7.36
N GLU A 196 0.26 -10.59 -6.50
CA GLU A 196 1.05 -11.51 -5.66
C GLU A 196 0.55 -11.58 -4.20
N LYS A 197 -0.30 -10.62 -3.80
CA LYS A 197 -0.84 -10.54 -2.45
C LYS A 197 -2.13 -11.36 -2.32
N LEU A 198 -2.47 -11.78 -1.11
CA LEU A 198 -3.54 -12.75 -0.82
C LEU A 198 -4.84 -12.50 -1.58
N ILE A 199 -5.44 -11.31 -1.44
CA ILE A 199 -6.74 -11.00 -2.06
C ILE A 199 -6.67 -11.01 -3.59
N PRO A 200 -5.79 -10.23 -4.26
CA PRO A 200 -5.75 -10.25 -5.71
C PRO A 200 -5.27 -11.58 -6.29
N LEU A 201 -4.33 -12.26 -5.64
CA LEU A 201 -3.89 -13.59 -6.05
C LEU A 201 -5.04 -14.59 -6.02
N ALA A 202 -5.84 -14.59 -4.93
CA ALA A 202 -7.01 -15.46 -4.83
C ALA A 202 -8.02 -15.16 -5.95
N ILE A 203 -8.38 -13.91 -6.18
CA ILE A 203 -9.31 -13.52 -7.26
C ILE A 203 -8.79 -14.01 -8.62
N VAL A 204 -7.54 -13.69 -8.97
CA VAL A 204 -6.95 -14.08 -10.27
C VAL A 204 -6.86 -15.60 -10.42
N ASN A 205 -6.48 -16.33 -9.37
CA ASN A 205 -6.44 -17.78 -9.38
C ASN A 205 -7.83 -18.39 -9.61
N LEU A 206 -8.86 -17.89 -8.93
CA LEU A 206 -10.24 -18.36 -9.09
C LEU A 206 -10.74 -18.17 -10.53
N LEU A 207 -10.43 -17.02 -11.16
CA LEU A 207 -10.81 -16.74 -12.54
C LEU A 207 -10.09 -17.66 -13.55
N HIS A 208 -8.91 -18.20 -13.19
CA HIS A 208 -8.13 -19.11 -14.06
C HIS A 208 -8.28 -20.59 -13.66
N GLY A 209 -9.19 -20.95 -12.77
CA GLY A 209 -9.38 -22.33 -12.31
C GLY A 209 -8.19 -22.90 -11.54
N LYS A 210 -7.38 -22.04 -10.95
CA LYS A 210 -6.22 -22.41 -10.12
C LYS A 210 -6.61 -22.53 -8.66
N GLU A 211 -5.80 -23.27 -7.90
CA GLU A 211 -5.95 -23.40 -6.46
C GLU A 211 -5.56 -22.12 -5.71
N ILE A 212 -6.19 -21.91 -4.55
CA ILE A 212 -5.80 -20.86 -3.60
C ILE A 212 -4.92 -21.52 -2.53
N PRO A 213 -3.61 -21.23 -2.49
CA PRO A 213 -2.75 -21.73 -1.43
C PRO A 213 -3.02 -21.00 -0.11
N VAL A 214 -3.32 -21.74 0.94
CA VAL A 214 -3.51 -21.24 2.30
C VAL A 214 -2.36 -21.72 3.18
N TYR A 215 -1.58 -20.82 3.73
CA TYR A 215 -0.49 -21.13 4.64
C TYR A 215 -1.02 -21.72 5.95
N GLY A 216 -0.39 -22.82 6.41
CA GLY A 216 -0.75 -23.51 7.65
C GLY A 216 -2.21 -23.97 7.65
N ASP A 217 -2.95 -23.58 8.65
CA ASP A 217 -4.40 -23.84 8.78
C ASP A 217 -5.29 -22.64 8.41
N GLY A 218 -4.68 -21.54 7.97
CA GLY A 218 -5.36 -20.29 7.63
C GLY A 218 -5.89 -19.48 8.81
N SER A 219 -5.46 -19.81 10.04
CA SER A 219 -5.91 -19.14 11.27
C SER A 219 -5.23 -17.80 11.56
N ASN A 220 -4.21 -17.41 10.77
CA ASN A 220 -3.56 -16.10 10.93
C ASN A 220 -4.58 -14.97 10.76
N VAL A 221 -4.62 -14.07 11.72
CA VAL A 221 -5.57 -12.94 11.77
C VAL A 221 -4.92 -11.65 11.33
N ARG A 222 -5.65 -10.88 10.51
CA ARG A 222 -5.24 -9.56 10.05
C ARG A 222 -6.38 -8.55 10.23
N ASP A 223 -6.05 -7.32 10.53
CA ASP A 223 -6.97 -6.18 10.43
C ASP A 223 -6.99 -5.67 8.99
N TRP A 224 -8.16 -5.58 8.37
CA TRP A 224 -8.33 -5.25 6.96
C TRP A 224 -8.90 -3.84 6.76
N LEU A 225 -8.17 -3.03 5.98
CA LEU A 225 -8.50 -1.64 5.70
C LEU A 225 -8.71 -1.44 4.19
N TYR A 226 -9.87 -0.95 3.79
CA TYR A 226 -10.09 -0.58 2.40
C TYR A 226 -9.21 0.61 2.02
N VAL A 227 -8.53 0.52 0.87
CA VAL A 227 -7.45 1.46 0.50
C VAL A 227 -7.89 2.92 0.42
N GLU A 228 -9.14 3.18 0.01
CA GLU A 228 -9.69 4.55 -0.01
C GLU A 228 -9.81 5.13 1.40
N ASP A 229 -10.19 4.33 2.40
CA ASP A 229 -10.20 4.77 3.79
C ASP A 229 -8.79 5.07 4.29
N HIS A 230 -7.76 4.32 3.84
CA HIS A 230 -6.37 4.67 4.15
C HIS A 230 -5.99 6.03 3.54
N CYS A 231 -6.37 6.29 2.28
CA CYS A 231 -6.14 7.61 1.65
C CYS A 231 -6.78 8.75 2.45
N ARG A 232 -8.03 8.57 2.92
CA ARG A 232 -8.72 9.51 3.81
C ARG A 232 -8.00 9.70 5.15
N GLY A 233 -7.45 8.62 5.69
CA GLY A 233 -6.64 8.68 6.92
C GLY A 233 -5.39 9.52 6.74
N ILE A 234 -4.66 9.35 5.63
CA ILE A 234 -3.47 10.14 5.29
C ILE A 234 -3.86 11.61 5.07
N GLU A 235 -4.93 11.90 4.33
CA GLU A 235 -5.46 13.25 4.18
C GLU A 235 -5.73 13.90 5.53
N ALA A 236 -6.45 13.22 6.42
CA ALA A 236 -6.73 13.72 7.76
C ALA A 236 -5.47 14.02 8.58
N ILE A 237 -4.41 13.21 8.40
CA ILE A 237 -3.10 13.46 9.05
C ILE A 237 -2.41 14.68 8.44
N LEU A 238 -2.43 14.84 7.11
CA LEU A 238 -1.82 15.99 6.46
C LEU A 238 -2.49 17.31 6.87
N GLU A 239 -3.82 17.32 7.01
CA GLU A 239 -4.59 18.50 7.38
C GLU A 239 -4.54 18.82 8.88
N ARG A 240 -4.69 17.80 9.74
CA ARG A 240 -4.96 17.97 11.17
C ARG A 240 -3.94 17.32 12.09
N GLY A 241 -3.04 16.47 11.53
CA GLY A 241 -2.05 15.74 12.31
C GLY A 241 -1.04 16.67 12.97
N GLN A 242 -0.73 16.39 14.23
CA GLN A 242 0.29 17.12 14.98
C GLN A 242 1.68 16.84 14.42
N VAL A 243 2.49 17.87 14.25
CA VAL A 243 3.91 17.74 13.85
C VAL A 243 4.64 16.83 14.86
N GLY A 244 5.33 15.84 14.32
CA GLY A 244 6.00 14.79 15.11
C GLY A 244 5.08 13.68 15.58
N GLY A 245 3.79 13.71 15.21
CA GLY A 245 2.81 12.69 15.56
C GLY A 245 2.93 11.44 14.70
N THR A 246 2.68 10.28 15.34
CA THR A 246 2.45 8.99 14.69
C THR A 246 0.98 8.63 14.90
N TYR A 247 0.33 8.11 13.87
CA TYR A 247 -1.08 7.72 13.91
C TYR A 247 -1.25 6.31 13.36
N ASN A 248 -1.93 5.47 14.11
CA ASN A 248 -2.38 4.18 13.63
C ASN A 248 -3.63 4.35 12.76
N ILE A 249 -3.63 3.76 11.57
CA ILE A 249 -4.75 3.79 10.62
C ILE A 249 -5.19 2.36 10.35
N GLY A 250 -6.23 1.92 11.05
CA GLY A 250 -6.75 0.55 11.01
C GLY A 250 -8.18 0.48 10.52
N GLY A 251 -8.56 -0.72 10.03
CA GLY A 251 -9.90 -1.02 9.57
C GLY A 251 -10.87 -1.39 10.70
N ASN A 252 -10.33 -1.70 11.88
CA ASN A 252 -11.08 -2.28 13.00
C ASN A 252 -11.88 -3.52 12.55
N CYS A 253 -11.26 -4.33 11.70
CA CYS A 253 -11.88 -5.47 11.05
C CYS A 253 -10.92 -6.68 11.01
N GLU A 254 -10.77 -7.32 12.16
CA GLU A 254 -9.97 -8.54 12.27
C GLU A 254 -10.68 -9.74 11.61
N ARG A 255 -9.98 -10.43 10.71
CA ARG A 255 -10.44 -11.68 10.09
C ARG A 255 -9.27 -12.63 9.92
N SER A 256 -9.53 -13.91 10.10
CA SER A 256 -8.60 -14.95 9.70
C SER A 256 -8.47 -15.03 8.17
N ASN A 257 -7.32 -15.49 7.68
CA ASN A 257 -7.10 -15.67 6.24
C ASN A 257 -8.17 -16.61 5.63
N LEU A 258 -8.55 -17.65 6.36
CA LEU A 258 -9.57 -18.60 5.87
C LEU A 258 -10.98 -17.98 5.79
N GLU A 259 -11.37 -17.14 6.77
CA GLU A 259 -12.64 -16.40 6.72
C GLU A 259 -12.66 -15.43 5.55
N LEU A 260 -11.57 -14.71 5.32
CA LEU A 260 -11.43 -13.79 4.19
C LEU A 260 -11.55 -14.51 2.84
N ILE A 261 -10.84 -15.63 2.67
CA ILE A 261 -10.88 -16.45 1.45
C ILE A 261 -12.29 -16.99 1.21
N ARG A 262 -12.97 -17.44 2.26
CA ARG A 262 -14.36 -17.93 2.14
C ARG A 262 -15.29 -16.82 1.62
N GLU A 263 -15.13 -15.60 2.13
CA GLU A 263 -15.92 -14.47 1.67
C GLU A 263 -15.59 -14.07 0.22
N LEU A 264 -14.32 -14.09 -0.18
CA LEU A 264 -13.92 -13.89 -1.57
C LEU A 264 -14.52 -14.93 -2.50
N CYS A 265 -14.48 -16.22 -2.13
CA CYS A 265 -15.10 -17.29 -2.92
C CYS A 265 -16.60 -17.05 -3.09
N ARG A 266 -17.32 -16.70 -2.02
CA ARG A 266 -18.75 -16.37 -2.08
C ARG A 266 -19.04 -15.22 -3.05
N LEU A 267 -18.24 -14.17 -3.03
CA LEU A 267 -18.41 -13.00 -3.90
C LEU A 267 -18.11 -13.32 -5.37
N VAL A 268 -17.10 -14.13 -5.63
CA VAL A 268 -16.78 -14.56 -7.01
C VAL A 268 -17.88 -15.49 -7.53
N ASP A 269 -18.32 -16.50 -6.75
CA ASP A 269 -19.45 -17.37 -7.12
C ASP A 269 -20.69 -16.54 -7.45
N GLY A 270 -21.07 -15.59 -6.58
CA GLY A 270 -22.21 -14.68 -6.80
C GLY A 270 -22.08 -13.77 -8.02
N SER A 271 -20.84 -13.38 -8.38
CA SER A 271 -20.60 -12.61 -9.62
C SER A 271 -20.90 -13.45 -10.87
N PHE A 272 -20.54 -14.73 -10.87
CA PHE A 272 -20.86 -15.64 -11.98
C PHE A 272 -22.36 -15.92 -12.09
N ASP A 273 -23.05 -16.04 -10.95
CA ASP A 273 -24.52 -16.23 -10.93
C ASP A 273 -25.26 -15.00 -11.50
N SER A 274 -24.79 -13.80 -11.16
CA SER A 274 -25.42 -12.54 -11.58
C SER A 274 -25.03 -12.07 -12.98
N GLN A 275 -23.88 -12.51 -13.51
CA GLN A 275 -23.30 -12.09 -14.77
C GLN A 275 -22.98 -13.29 -15.68
N PRO A 276 -23.97 -13.81 -16.46
CA PRO A 276 -23.79 -15.03 -17.28
C PRO A 276 -22.65 -14.95 -18.30
N GLY A 277 -22.24 -13.74 -18.71
CA GLY A 277 -21.11 -13.53 -19.62
C GLY A 277 -19.74 -13.88 -19.03
N LEU A 278 -19.60 -13.93 -17.70
CA LEU A 278 -18.34 -14.25 -17.04
C LEU A 278 -17.87 -15.69 -17.35
N ALA A 279 -18.79 -16.64 -17.43
CA ALA A 279 -18.44 -18.03 -17.79
C ALA A 279 -17.82 -18.14 -19.21
N ALA A 280 -18.24 -17.29 -20.14
CA ALA A 280 -17.64 -17.22 -21.47
C ALA A 280 -16.26 -16.52 -21.45
N SER A 281 -16.10 -15.50 -20.61
CA SER A 281 -14.83 -14.75 -20.46
C SER A 281 -13.77 -15.52 -19.66
N TYR A 282 -14.19 -16.37 -18.73
CA TYR A 282 -13.36 -17.16 -17.83
C TYR A 282 -13.82 -18.63 -17.80
N PRO A 283 -13.68 -19.40 -18.92
CA PRO A 283 -14.20 -20.76 -19.02
C PRO A 283 -13.50 -21.75 -18.08
N GLU A 284 -12.30 -21.41 -17.61
CA GLU A 284 -11.55 -22.23 -16.66
C GLU A 284 -11.91 -21.98 -15.20
N ALA A 285 -12.64 -20.90 -14.88
CA ALA A 285 -13.04 -20.56 -13.53
C ALA A 285 -13.88 -21.69 -12.89
N TRP A 286 -13.72 -21.86 -11.59
CA TRP A 286 -14.46 -22.90 -10.84
C TRP A 286 -15.98 -22.82 -11.01
N PRO A 287 -16.63 -21.62 -10.91
CA PRO A 287 -18.06 -21.51 -11.14
C PRO A 287 -18.48 -21.82 -12.58
N ALA A 288 -17.65 -21.49 -13.57
CA ALA A 288 -17.94 -21.81 -14.98
C ALA A 288 -17.97 -23.31 -15.24
N LYS A 289 -17.29 -24.11 -14.39
CA LYS A 289 -17.27 -25.58 -14.43
C LYS A 289 -18.33 -26.21 -13.51
N GLY A 290 -19.18 -25.42 -12.86
CA GLY A 290 -20.22 -25.88 -11.96
C GLY A 290 -19.73 -26.29 -10.56
N SER A 291 -18.54 -25.87 -10.14
CA SER A 291 -17.96 -26.08 -8.82
C SER A 291 -17.92 -24.79 -8.03
N SER A 292 -17.94 -24.86 -6.69
CA SER A 292 -17.74 -23.66 -5.87
C SER A 292 -16.27 -23.21 -5.89
N CYS A 293 -16.05 -21.92 -5.84
CA CYS A 293 -14.73 -21.33 -5.67
C CYS A 293 -14.01 -21.85 -4.41
N PHE A 294 -14.76 -22.18 -3.36
CA PHE A 294 -14.17 -22.70 -2.10
C PHE A 294 -13.54 -24.09 -2.26
N ASP A 295 -13.94 -24.87 -3.26
CA ASP A 295 -13.33 -26.18 -3.57
C ASP A 295 -11.88 -26.04 -4.07
N SER A 296 -11.45 -24.82 -4.43
CA SER A 296 -10.08 -24.51 -4.86
C SER A 296 -9.08 -24.33 -3.72
N VAL A 297 -9.54 -24.31 -2.47
CA VAL A 297 -8.66 -24.02 -1.31
C VAL A 297 -7.75 -25.21 -1.04
N THR A 298 -6.43 -24.97 -1.02
CA THR A 298 -5.40 -25.97 -0.73
C THR A 298 -4.50 -25.49 0.39
N PHE A 299 -4.33 -26.31 1.43
CA PHE A 299 -3.44 -25.97 2.53
C PHE A 299 -1.99 -26.31 2.21
N VAL A 300 -1.09 -25.35 2.42
CA VAL A 300 0.35 -25.50 2.16
C VAL A 300 1.15 -25.30 3.45
N THR A 301 2.43 -25.72 3.44
CA THR A 301 3.33 -25.52 4.57
C THR A 301 3.45 -24.05 4.92
N ASP A 302 3.33 -23.74 6.21
CA ASP A 302 3.45 -22.36 6.67
C ASP A 302 4.88 -21.81 6.51
N ARG A 303 4.99 -20.49 6.35
CA ARG A 303 6.28 -19.81 6.18
C ARG A 303 6.98 -19.57 7.51
N PRO A 304 8.33 -19.58 7.56
CA PRO A 304 9.05 -19.20 8.76
C PRO A 304 8.73 -17.78 9.24
N GLY A 305 8.55 -17.61 10.55
CA GLY A 305 8.30 -16.29 11.14
C GLY A 305 6.94 -15.69 10.74
N HIS A 306 5.94 -16.51 10.45
CA HIS A 306 4.61 -16.05 10.11
C HIS A 306 3.87 -15.60 11.37
N ASP A 307 3.78 -14.31 11.57
CA ASP A 307 3.08 -13.70 12.69
C ASP A 307 1.61 -14.14 12.74
N ARG A 308 1.14 -14.47 13.93
CA ARG A 308 -0.18 -15.05 14.14
C ARG A 308 -1.30 -14.01 14.00
N ARG A 309 -1.14 -12.84 14.64
CA ARG A 309 -2.18 -11.83 14.67
C ARG A 309 -1.62 -10.42 14.58
N TYR A 310 -2.21 -9.63 13.71
CA TYR A 310 -2.08 -8.18 13.71
C TYR A 310 -3.41 -7.54 13.99
N ALA A 311 -3.44 -6.62 14.96
CA ALA A 311 -4.58 -5.79 15.26
C ALA A 311 -4.08 -4.41 15.69
N ILE A 312 -4.71 -3.36 15.18
CA ILE A 312 -4.26 -1.98 15.40
C ILE A 312 -5.35 -1.16 16.10
N ASP A 313 -4.95 -0.40 17.12
CA ASP A 313 -5.82 0.57 17.80
C ASP A 313 -5.67 1.93 17.12
N ALA A 314 -6.70 2.36 16.41
CA ALA A 314 -6.77 3.66 15.72
C ALA A 314 -7.50 4.74 16.54
N GLU A 315 -7.65 4.57 17.85
CA GLU A 315 -8.39 5.48 18.72
C GLU A 315 -7.82 6.90 18.72
N ARG A 316 -6.50 7.04 18.60
CA ARG A 316 -5.84 8.33 18.47
C ARG A 316 -6.27 9.07 17.21
N ALA A 317 -6.25 8.39 16.06
CA ALA A 317 -6.69 8.96 14.78
C ALA A 317 -8.18 9.34 14.85
N ARG A 318 -9.00 8.51 15.51
CA ARG A 318 -10.42 8.80 15.71
C ARG A 318 -10.63 10.07 16.55
N LYS A 319 -9.91 10.21 17.67
CA LYS A 319 -10.09 11.36 18.60
C LYS A 319 -9.50 12.65 18.07
N GLU A 320 -8.28 12.60 17.53
CA GLU A 320 -7.54 13.81 17.15
C GLU A 320 -7.86 14.26 15.72
N LEU A 321 -8.19 13.32 14.81
CA LEU A 321 -8.37 13.59 13.38
C LEU A 321 -9.82 13.40 12.92
N GLY A 322 -10.69 12.82 13.74
CA GLY A 322 -12.04 12.44 13.32
C GLY A 322 -12.04 11.31 12.29
N PHE A 323 -10.93 10.56 12.17
CA PHE A 323 -10.82 9.44 11.23
C PHE A 323 -11.56 8.21 11.75
N GLY A 324 -12.25 7.53 10.83
CA GLY A 324 -12.79 6.18 11.01
C GLY A 324 -13.04 5.54 9.66
N PRO A 325 -12.87 4.21 9.54
CA PRO A 325 -13.18 3.51 8.30
C PRO A 325 -14.66 3.67 7.96
N SER A 326 -14.96 3.89 6.69
CA SER A 326 -16.32 4.10 6.17
C SER A 326 -16.82 2.95 5.30
N VAL A 327 -15.90 2.10 4.85
CA VAL A 327 -16.20 0.94 4.02
C VAL A 327 -16.02 -0.33 4.85
N ASP A 328 -17.12 -1.07 5.07
CA ASP A 328 -17.05 -2.38 5.69
C ASP A 328 -16.37 -3.40 4.77
N LEU A 329 -15.93 -4.53 5.35
CA LEU A 329 -15.16 -5.54 4.64
C LEU A 329 -15.95 -6.13 3.46
N GLU A 330 -17.22 -6.48 3.66
CA GLU A 330 -18.02 -7.13 2.61
C GLU A 330 -18.15 -6.21 1.38
N ARG A 331 -18.53 -4.97 1.60
CA ARG A 331 -18.66 -3.98 0.53
C ARG A 331 -17.31 -3.66 -0.14
N GLY A 332 -16.25 -3.57 0.64
CA GLY A 332 -14.90 -3.34 0.12
C GLY A 332 -14.39 -4.51 -0.73
N LEU A 333 -14.63 -5.76 -0.29
CA LEU A 333 -14.29 -6.96 -1.07
C LEU A 333 -15.12 -7.05 -2.34
N GLU A 334 -16.43 -6.78 -2.28
CA GLU A 334 -17.29 -6.72 -3.46
C GLU A 334 -16.76 -5.72 -4.51
N ARG A 335 -16.45 -4.49 -4.08
CA ARG A 335 -15.84 -3.47 -4.95
C ARG A 335 -14.52 -3.95 -5.54
N THR A 336 -13.72 -4.65 -4.74
CA THR A 336 -12.42 -5.17 -5.17
C THR A 336 -12.60 -6.27 -6.22
N VAL A 337 -13.48 -7.25 -6.00
CA VAL A 337 -13.78 -8.32 -6.97
C VAL A 337 -14.27 -7.71 -8.29
N HIS A 338 -15.25 -6.80 -8.24
CA HIS A 338 -15.77 -6.13 -9.44
C HIS A 338 -14.67 -5.36 -10.17
N TRP A 339 -13.79 -4.65 -9.45
CA TRP A 339 -12.68 -3.95 -10.06
C TRP A 339 -11.75 -4.90 -10.85
N TYR A 340 -11.41 -6.08 -10.30
CA TYR A 340 -10.58 -7.06 -11.02
C TYR A 340 -11.30 -7.65 -12.23
N LEU A 341 -12.61 -7.86 -12.17
CA LEU A 341 -13.40 -8.31 -13.31
C LEU A 341 -13.44 -7.27 -14.43
N ASP A 342 -13.62 -6.01 -14.09
CA ASP A 342 -13.74 -4.89 -15.05
C ASP A 342 -12.39 -4.44 -15.61
N ASN A 343 -11.28 -4.66 -14.89
CA ASN A 343 -9.94 -4.22 -15.26
C ASN A 343 -9.00 -5.39 -15.62
N ALA A 344 -9.54 -6.41 -16.26
CA ALA A 344 -8.75 -7.58 -16.68
C ALA A 344 -7.50 -7.23 -17.51
N PRO A 345 -7.48 -6.25 -18.44
CA PRO A 345 -6.27 -5.88 -19.17
C PRO A 345 -5.12 -5.45 -18.24
N TRP A 346 -5.41 -4.74 -17.14
CA TRP A 346 -4.41 -4.26 -16.20
C TRP A 346 -3.63 -5.41 -15.55
N TRP A 347 -4.32 -6.36 -14.91
CA TRP A 347 -3.63 -7.45 -14.21
C TRP A 347 -3.13 -8.56 -15.14
N ARG A 348 -3.75 -8.76 -16.33
CA ARG A 348 -3.24 -9.70 -17.34
C ARG A 348 -1.88 -9.25 -17.87
N GLY A 349 -1.71 -7.95 -18.18
CA GLY A 349 -0.42 -7.41 -18.60
C GLY A 349 0.70 -7.58 -17.57
N ILE A 350 0.35 -7.60 -16.28
CA ILE A 350 1.30 -7.92 -15.21
C ILE A 350 1.64 -9.42 -15.21
N MET A 351 0.62 -10.28 -15.35
CA MET A 351 0.77 -11.74 -15.23
C MET A 351 1.53 -12.37 -16.41
N ASP A 352 1.37 -11.88 -17.63
CA ASP A 352 2.04 -12.38 -18.83
C ASP A 352 3.41 -11.76 -19.08
N GLY A 353 3.81 -10.77 -18.28
CA GLY A 353 5.09 -10.10 -18.37
C GLY A 353 5.16 -8.97 -19.40
N SER A 354 4.12 -8.74 -20.20
CA SER A 354 4.12 -7.69 -21.24
C SER A 354 4.33 -6.29 -20.68
N TYR A 355 3.86 -6.04 -19.49
CA TYR A 355 4.12 -4.78 -18.79
C TYR A 355 5.61 -4.57 -18.51
N ARG A 356 6.34 -5.61 -18.08
CA ARG A 356 7.79 -5.54 -17.85
C ARG A 356 8.56 -5.27 -19.14
N GLU A 357 8.22 -6.00 -20.20
CA GLU A 357 8.85 -5.81 -21.52
C GLU A 357 8.64 -4.36 -22.00
N TRP A 358 7.45 -3.80 -21.78
CA TRP A 358 7.17 -2.42 -22.13
C TRP A 358 8.01 -1.43 -21.30
N ILE A 359 8.15 -1.64 -19.99
CA ILE A 359 8.99 -0.80 -19.11
C ILE A 359 10.46 -0.86 -19.55
N GLU A 360 10.99 -2.04 -19.83
CA GLU A 360 12.36 -2.22 -20.31
C GLU A 360 12.58 -1.48 -21.65
N ALA A 361 11.62 -1.56 -22.56
CA ALA A 361 11.71 -0.87 -23.85
C ALA A 361 11.63 0.67 -23.72
N GLN A 362 10.86 1.17 -22.77
CA GLN A 362 10.61 2.62 -22.58
C GLN A 362 11.69 3.31 -21.76
N TYR A 363 12.23 2.63 -20.74
CA TYR A 363 13.10 3.21 -19.72
C TYR A 363 14.41 2.43 -19.48
N GLY A 364 14.60 1.25 -20.08
CA GLY A 364 15.76 0.37 -19.90
C GLY A 364 16.98 0.74 -20.73
N GLY A 365 17.27 2.04 -20.90
CA GLY A 365 18.41 2.57 -21.66
C GLY A 365 19.57 3.02 -20.81
#